data_77644f92ceef18b894f9d7975aa99e70
#
_entry.id   77644f92ceef18b894f9d7975aa99e70
#
_cell.length_a   1.000
_cell.length_b   1.000
_cell.length_c   1.000
_cell.angle_alpha   90.00
_cell.angle_beta   90.00
_cell.angle_gamma   90.00
#
_symmetry.space_group_name_H-M   'P 1'
#
loop_
_entity.id
_entity.type
_entity.pdbx_description
1 polymer ?
#
loop_
_entity_poly.entity_id
_entity_poly.type
_entity_poly.pdbx_seq_one_letter_code
_entity_poly.pdbx_strand_id
1 'polypeptide(L)'
;FHKRVAHPDLYAGATLIDLLSKRGIQVVGKVSRGTAPPTAQLLDTHHSQPLGVLVRDINKRSNNFTAEQVLKTLGADSSGKPGSWQKGIQAVSRYLETLGILPGRYQMVNGSGLFDSNRFSATQVVTLLRAAYRDFRIAADFVASLAVAGADGTIAHRLGGTPADRYVRAKTGTLNGISCLSGYAGTPLSSQQPIRPPLAFSILVNDVDEAGG
;
A
#
# COMPACT_ATOMS: atom_id res chain seq x y z
N PHE A 1 1.82 -6.94 20.77
CA PHE A 1 1.46 -8.35 20.61
C PHE A 1 0.69 -8.52 19.30
N HIS A 2 1.30 -9.18 18.30
CA HIS A 2 0.68 -9.45 17.01
C HIS A 2 0.40 -10.94 16.87
N LYS A 3 -0.84 -11.30 16.58
CA LYS A 3 -1.24 -12.70 16.40
C LYS A 3 -2.10 -12.86 15.16
N ARG A 4 -1.85 -13.93 14.40
CA ARG A 4 -2.67 -14.28 13.23
C ARG A 4 -4.07 -14.70 13.69
N VAL A 5 -5.12 -14.13 13.10
CA VAL A 5 -6.51 -14.56 13.27
C VAL A 5 -6.76 -15.73 12.32
N ALA A 6 -7.07 -16.91 12.86
CA ALA A 6 -7.28 -18.13 12.06
C ALA A 6 -8.56 -18.07 11.20
N HIS A 7 -9.62 -17.46 11.74
CA HIS A 7 -10.93 -17.33 11.10
C HIS A 7 -11.41 -15.88 11.15
N PRO A 8 -10.90 -14.99 10.25
CA PRO A 8 -11.21 -13.56 10.32
C PRO A 8 -12.69 -13.23 10.10
N ASP A 9 -13.40 -14.02 9.32
CA ASP A 9 -14.83 -13.95 9.10
C ASP A 9 -15.65 -14.21 10.39
N LEU A 10 -15.33 -15.28 11.09
CA LEU A 10 -15.98 -15.59 12.39
C LEU A 10 -15.57 -14.58 13.47
N TYR A 11 -14.32 -14.13 13.45
CA TYR A 11 -13.85 -13.10 14.37
C TYR A 11 -14.61 -11.77 14.17
N ALA A 12 -14.84 -11.36 12.92
CA ALA A 12 -15.61 -10.17 12.60
C ALA A 12 -17.05 -10.28 13.13
N GLY A 13 -17.70 -11.43 12.94
CA GLY A 13 -19.03 -11.68 13.46
C GLY A 13 -19.08 -11.67 14.99
N ALA A 14 -18.11 -12.30 15.66
CA ALA A 14 -18.02 -12.30 17.12
C ALA A 14 -17.79 -10.88 17.69
N THR A 15 -16.93 -10.10 17.02
CA THR A 15 -16.69 -8.69 17.36
C THR A 15 -17.96 -7.85 17.21
N LEU A 16 -18.75 -8.07 16.16
CA LEU A 16 -20.03 -7.39 15.98
C LEU A 16 -21.00 -7.72 17.11
N ILE A 17 -21.14 -8.99 17.49
CA ILE A 17 -21.98 -9.40 18.63
C ILE A 17 -21.53 -8.71 19.94
N ASP A 18 -20.24 -8.66 20.21
CA ASP A 18 -19.70 -7.98 21.40
C ASP A 18 -20.03 -6.48 21.39
N LEU A 19 -19.87 -5.81 20.25
CA LEU A 19 -20.21 -4.39 20.10
C LEU A 19 -21.71 -4.11 20.26
N LEU A 20 -22.58 -4.98 19.73
CA LEU A 20 -24.02 -4.89 19.91
C LEU A 20 -24.43 -5.09 21.37
N SER A 21 -23.85 -6.11 22.03
CA SER A 21 -24.09 -6.39 23.45
C SER A 21 -23.71 -5.19 24.34
N LYS A 22 -22.57 -4.55 24.08
CA LYS A 22 -22.15 -3.33 24.79
C LYS A 22 -23.10 -2.15 24.62
N ARG A 23 -23.96 -2.22 23.62
CA ARG A 23 -25.03 -1.22 23.35
C ARG A 23 -26.42 -1.68 23.77
N GLY A 24 -26.50 -2.75 24.57
CA GLY A 24 -27.76 -3.26 25.07
C GLY A 24 -28.54 -4.11 24.08
N ILE A 25 -28.00 -4.42 22.90
CA ILE A 25 -28.63 -5.26 21.90
C ILE A 25 -28.18 -6.71 22.10
N GLN A 26 -29.12 -7.57 22.51
CA GLN A 26 -28.83 -8.99 22.67
C GLN A 26 -29.00 -9.75 21.37
N VAL A 27 -27.95 -10.46 20.95
CA VAL A 27 -28.00 -11.37 19.82
C VAL A 27 -28.11 -12.79 20.33
N VAL A 28 -29.21 -13.47 20.03
CA VAL A 28 -29.42 -14.86 20.34
C VAL A 28 -28.92 -15.73 19.20
N GLY A 29 -27.98 -16.63 19.49
CA GLY A 29 -27.45 -17.56 18.50
C GLY A 29 -25.92 -17.50 18.40
N LYS A 30 -25.38 -18.18 17.38
CA LYS A 30 -23.94 -18.31 17.15
C LYS A 30 -23.58 -17.69 15.79
N VAL A 31 -22.37 -17.15 15.72
CA VAL A 31 -21.79 -16.75 14.41
C VAL A 31 -21.55 -17.99 13.57
N SER A 32 -22.05 -17.99 12.38
CA SER A 32 -21.84 -19.07 11.40
C SER A 32 -21.55 -18.49 10.01
N ARG A 33 -20.90 -19.29 9.16
CA ARG A 33 -20.75 -18.96 7.76
C ARG A 33 -22.02 -19.27 7.01
N GLY A 34 -22.37 -18.41 6.06
CA GLY A 34 -23.54 -18.61 5.21
C GLY A 34 -23.63 -17.57 4.12
N THR A 35 -24.59 -17.74 3.23
CA THR A 35 -24.94 -16.76 2.21
C THR A 35 -26.21 -16.03 2.66
N ALA A 36 -26.23 -14.70 2.58
CA ALA A 36 -27.43 -13.95 2.89
C ALA A 36 -28.54 -14.35 1.89
N PRO A 37 -29.76 -14.65 2.39
CA PRO A 37 -30.87 -14.98 1.51
C PRO A 37 -31.22 -13.81 0.57
N PRO A 38 -31.74 -14.07 -0.63
CA PRO A 38 -32.12 -12.99 -1.58
C PRO A 38 -33.14 -12.00 -1.00
N THR A 39 -33.92 -12.45 -0.02
CA THR A 39 -34.93 -11.66 0.69
C THR A 39 -34.39 -10.88 1.89
N ALA A 40 -33.06 -10.95 2.15
CA ALA A 40 -32.47 -10.23 3.27
C ALA A 40 -32.58 -8.72 3.06
N GLN A 41 -33.07 -8.03 4.09
CA GLN A 41 -33.13 -6.57 4.09
C GLN A 41 -31.77 -6.00 4.46
N LEU A 42 -31.28 -5.02 3.69
CA LEU A 42 -30.12 -4.22 4.04
C LEU A 42 -30.46 -3.34 5.26
N LEU A 43 -29.73 -3.51 6.35
CA LEU A 43 -29.95 -2.74 7.57
C LEU A 43 -29.04 -1.51 7.63
N ASP A 44 -27.78 -1.67 7.24
CA ASP A 44 -26.79 -0.60 7.25
C ASP A 44 -25.63 -0.90 6.29
N THR A 45 -24.92 0.14 5.90
CA THR A 45 -23.72 0.07 5.05
C THR A 45 -22.58 0.85 5.68
N HIS A 46 -21.50 0.16 6.00
CA HIS A 46 -20.26 0.81 6.42
C HIS A 46 -19.37 1.08 5.20
N HIS A 47 -19.00 2.34 4.99
CA HIS A 47 -18.06 2.75 3.96
C HIS A 47 -16.64 2.84 4.51
N SER A 48 -15.68 2.39 3.73
CA SER A 48 -14.25 2.59 4.05
C SER A 48 -13.87 4.08 3.98
N GLN A 49 -12.71 4.41 4.50
CA GLN A 49 -12.11 5.72 4.24
C GLN A 49 -11.86 5.91 2.73
N PRO A 50 -11.81 7.16 2.24
CA PRO A 50 -11.46 7.45 0.85
C PRO A 50 -10.12 6.81 0.46
N LEU A 51 -9.98 6.42 -0.82
CA LEU A 51 -8.79 5.71 -1.32
C LEU A 51 -7.49 6.47 -1.03
N GLY A 52 -7.45 7.79 -1.15
CA GLY A 52 -6.27 8.60 -0.83
C GLY A 52 -5.81 8.47 0.62
N VAL A 53 -6.75 8.31 1.58
CA VAL A 53 -6.43 8.06 2.99
C VAL A 53 -5.84 6.66 3.17
N LEU A 54 -6.41 5.65 2.51
CA LEU A 54 -5.91 4.28 2.54
C LEU A 54 -4.51 4.17 1.94
N VAL A 55 -4.26 4.83 0.81
CA VAL A 55 -2.94 4.87 0.16
C VAL A 55 -1.91 5.56 1.06
N ARG A 56 -2.31 6.63 1.75
CA ARG A 56 -1.44 7.30 2.74
C ARG A 56 -1.08 6.37 3.91
N ASP A 57 -2.02 5.60 4.43
CA ASP A 57 -1.76 4.62 5.48
C ASP A 57 -0.81 3.51 5.00
N ILE A 58 -1.01 2.99 3.79
CA ILE A 58 -0.11 2.03 3.15
C ILE A 58 1.31 2.60 3.05
N ASN A 59 1.46 3.80 2.52
CA ASN A 59 2.78 4.35 2.21
C ASN A 59 3.52 4.86 3.44
N LYS A 60 2.84 5.53 4.38
CA LYS A 60 3.47 6.09 5.58
C LYS A 60 3.71 5.06 6.69
N ARG A 61 2.79 4.11 6.87
CA ARG A 61 2.85 3.11 7.95
C ARG A 61 3.23 1.71 7.47
N SER A 62 3.37 1.52 6.17
CA SER A 62 3.63 0.21 5.56
C SER A 62 2.56 -0.83 5.93
N ASN A 63 1.27 -0.45 5.82
CA ASN A 63 0.15 -1.30 6.18
C ASN A 63 -0.08 -2.39 5.13
N ASN A 64 0.46 -3.57 5.39
CA ASN A 64 0.40 -4.72 4.48
C ASN A 64 -1.03 -5.23 4.27
N PHE A 65 -1.86 -5.25 5.32
CA PHE A 65 -3.26 -5.68 5.19
C PHE A 65 -4.04 -4.78 4.23
N THR A 66 -3.92 -3.46 4.41
CA THR A 66 -4.60 -2.50 3.54
C THR A 66 -4.10 -2.62 2.09
N ALA A 67 -2.79 -2.82 1.87
CA ALA A 67 -2.24 -3.03 0.53
C ALA A 67 -2.84 -4.26 -0.16
N GLU A 68 -2.99 -5.38 0.56
CA GLU A 68 -3.63 -6.58 0.03
C GLU A 68 -5.13 -6.37 -0.29
N GLN A 69 -5.85 -5.62 0.56
CA GLN A 69 -7.26 -5.33 0.30
C GLN A 69 -7.43 -4.39 -0.91
N VAL A 70 -6.57 -3.38 -1.06
CA VAL A 70 -6.60 -2.49 -2.24
C VAL A 70 -6.32 -3.28 -3.51
N LEU A 71 -5.35 -4.19 -3.52
CA LEU A 71 -5.10 -5.05 -4.67
C LEU A 71 -6.31 -5.91 -5.05
N LYS A 72 -6.99 -6.53 -4.06
CA LYS A 72 -8.20 -7.32 -4.30
C LYS A 72 -9.37 -6.45 -4.78
N THR A 73 -9.52 -5.25 -4.23
CA THR A 73 -10.56 -4.29 -4.64
C THR A 73 -10.35 -3.86 -6.08
N LEU A 74 -9.11 -3.56 -6.48
CA LEU A 74 -8.75 -3.29 -7.87
C LEU A 74 -9.13 -4.46 -8.79
N GLY A 75 -8.90 -5.69 -8.33
CA GLY A 75 -9.32 -6.89 -9.05
C GLY A 75 -10.83 -7.02 -9.19
N ALA A 76 -11.60 -6.67 -8.15
CA ALA A 76 -13.07 -6.67 -8.20
C ALA A 76 -13.62 -5.61 -9.15
N ASP A 77 -13.02 -4.42 -9.14
CA ASP A 77 -13.41 -3.31 -10.00
C ASP A 77 -13.13 -3.61 -11.48
N SER A 78 -11.95 -4.14 -11.78
CA SER A 78 -11.51 -4.39 -13.15
C SER A 78 -12.09 -5.66 -13.81
N SER A 79 -12.50 -6.64 -13.02
CA SER A 79 -12.87 -7.99 -13.53
C SER A 79 -14.09 -8.61 -12.82
N GLY A 80 -14.82 -7.79 -12.06
CA GLY A 80 -16.04 -8.21 -11.35
C GLY A 80 -15.77 -8.91 -10.02
N LYS A 81 -16.78 -8.82 -9.11
CA LYS A 81 -16.75 -9.48 -7.79
C LYS A 81 -16.85 -11.01 -7.91
N PRO A 82 -16.28 -11.77 -6.95
CA PRO A 82 -15.42 -11.32 -5.86
C PRO A 82 -14.03 -10.90 -6.34
N GLY A 83 -13.41 -9.97 -5.61
CA GLY A 83 -12.01 -9.60 -5.82
C GLY A 83 -11.06 -10.70 -5.37
N SER A 84 -9.93 -10.84 -6.05
CA SER A 84 -8.87 -11.78 -5.70
C SER A 84 -7.49 -11.20 -5.99
N TRP A 85 -6.45 -11.78 -5.44
CA TRP A 85 -5.06 -11.43 -5.77
C TRP A 85 -4.80 -11.55 -7.27
N GLN A 86 -5.21 -12.67 -7.87
CA GLN A 86 -4.99 -12.92 -9.28
C GLN A 86 -5.62 -11.85 -10.18
N LYS A 87 -6.87 -11.48 -9.93
CA LYS A 87 -7.55 -10.39 -10.67
C LYS A 87 -6.85 -9.04 -10.46
N GLY A 88 -6.44 -8.75 -9.23
CA GLY A 88 -5.70 -7.52 -8.92
C GLY A 88 -4.35 -7.46 -9.62
N ILE A 89 -3.58 -8.55 -9.59
CA ILE A 89 -2.30 -8.67 -10.29
C ILE A 89 -2.49 -8.49 -11.81
N GLN A 90 -3.53 -9.09 -12.39
CA GLN A 90 -3.84 -8.90 -13.81
C GLN A 90 -4.16 -7.43 -14.15
N ALA A 91 -4.89 -6.72 -13.27
CA ALA A 91 -5.17 -5.31 -13.45
C ALA A 91 -3.89 -4.47 -13.39
N VAL A 92 -3.00 -4.74 -12.41
CA VAL A 92 -1.68 -4.11 -12.32
C VAL A 92 -0.83 -4.43 -13.54
N SER A 93 -0.80 -5.68 -14.00
CA SER A 93 -0.04 -6.10 -15.18
C SER A 93 -0.44 -5.29 -16.43
N ARG A 94 -1.74 -5.16 -16.68
CA ARG A 94 -2.22 -4.33 -17.81
C ARG A 94 -1.75 -2.88 -17.71
N TYR A 95 -1.76 -2.31 -16.51
CA TYR A 95 -1.25 -0.95 -16.32
C TYR A 95 0.26 -0.86 -16.55
N LEU A 96 1.05 -1.82 -16.04
CA LEU A 96 2.49 -1.86 -16.24
C LEU A 96 2.87 -2.00 -17.73
N GLU A 97 2.10 -2.76 -18.49
CA GLU A 97 2.27 -2.88 -19.95
C GLU A 97 2.11 -1.54 -20.66
N THR A 98 1.18 -0.67 -20.23
CA THR A 98 1.04 0.68 -20.79
C THR A 98 2.28 1.56 -20.55
N LEU A 99 3.09 1.20 -19.56
CA LEU A 99 4.36 1.86 -19.23
C LEU A 99 5.58 1.20 -19.88
N GLY A 100 5.37 0.17 -20.70
CA GLY A 100 6.45 -0.59 -21.32
C GLY A 100 7.11 -1.63 -20.38
N ILE A 101 6.52 -1.91 -19.22
CA ILE A 101 6.97 -2.94 -18.28
C ILE A 101 6.25 -4.23 -18.63
N LEU A 102 6.87 -5.08 -19.42
CA LEU A 102 6.22 -6.25 -20.02
C LEU A 102 6.18 -7.45 -19.06
N PRO A 103 5.14 -8.33 -19.16
CA PRO A 103 5.09 -9.61 -18.46
C PRO A 103 6.35 -10.45 -18.71
N GLY A 104 6.77 -11.21 -17.70
CA GLY A 104 8.00 -12.00 -17.73
C GLY A 104 9.28 -11.21 -17.43
N ARG A 105 9.21 -9.87 -17.35
CA ARG A 105 10.33 -9.01 -16.96
C ARG A 105 10.28 -8.59 -15.48
N TYR A 106 9.23 -8.97 -14.78
CA TYR A 106 9.01 -8.79 -13.34
C TYR A 106 8.18 -9.96 -12.80
N GLN A 107 8.13 -10.07 -11.48
CA GLN A 107 7.23 -11.00 -10.79
C GLN A 107 6.44 -10.23 -9.74
N MET A 108 5.12 -10.38 -9.74
CA MET A 108 4.22 -9.86 -8.71
C MET A 108 3.29 -10.98 -8.27
N VAL A 109 3.26 -11.25 -6.97
CA VAL A 109 2.49 -12.33 -6.34
C VAL A 109 1.47 -11.79 -5.35
N ASN A 110 1.77 -10.63 -4.73
CA ASN A 110 0.93 -10.00 -3.72
C ASN A 110 1.06 -8.49 -3.75
N GLY A 111 0.21 -7.78 -2.98
CA GLY A 111 0.21 -6.31 -2.90
C GLY A 111 1.14 -5.74 -1.85
N SER A 112 1.53 -6.53 -0.85
CA SER A 112 2.30 -6.06 0.31
C SER A 112 3.81 -6.20 0.16
N GLY A 113 4.27 -7.07 -0.72
CA GLY A 113 5.69 -7.42 -0.84
C GLY A 113 6.17 -8.46 0.19
N LEU A 114 5.29 -8.97 1.07
CA LEU A 114 5.65 -10.00 2.03
C LEU A 114 6.05 -11.33 1.34
N PHE A 115 6.80 -12.14 2.09
CA PHE A 115 7.24 -13.50 1.69
C PHE A 115 8.29 -13.51 0.57
N ASP A 116 8.97 -12.40 0.35
CA ASP A 116 10.08 -12.32 -0.63
C ASP A 116 9.71 -12.92 -2.00
N SER A 117 8.53 -12.62 -2.49
CA SER A 117 7.99 -13.23 -3.71
C SER A 117 7.84 -12.28 -4.89
N ASN A 118 7.85 -10.95 -4.64
CA ASN A 118 7.82 -9.96 -5.70
C ASN A 118 9.24 -9.65 -6.21
N ARG A 119 9.39 -9.45 -7.52
CA ARG A 119 10.66 -9.12 -8.16
C ARG A 119 10.46 -7.98 -9.16
N PHE A 120 11.13 -6.88 -8.92
CA PHE A 120 11.16 -5.71 -9.80
C PHE A 120 12.59 -5.16 -9.88
N SER A 121 12.96 -4.58 -11.01
CA SER A 121 14.20 -3.82 -11.11
C SER A 121 14.00 -2.37 -10.64
N ALA A 122 15.06 -1.72 -10.21
CA ALA A 122 15.04 -0.31 -9.84
C ALA A 122 14.54 0.58 -11.00
N THR A 123 14.91 0.24 -12.24
CA THR A 123 14.43 0.94 -13.44
C THR A 123 12.91 0.85 -13.63
N GLN A 124 12.31 -0.33 -13.38
CA GLN A 124 10.86 -0.50 -13.46
C GLN A 124 10.14 0.34 -12.39
N VAL A 125 10.66 0.37 -11.16
CA VAL A 125 10.10 1.20 -10.08
C VAL A 125 10.22 2.69 -10.42
N VAL A 126 11.36 3.16 -10.93
CA VAL A 126 11.54 4.55 -11.37
C VAL A 126 10.59 4.89 -12.52
N THR A 127 10.37 3.97 -13.48
CA THR A 127 9.41 4.17 -14.57
C THR A 127 8.00 4.38 -14.02
N LEU A 128 7.57 3.55 -13.06
CA LEU A 128 6.27 3.69 -12.39
C LEU A 128 6.16 5.01 -11.62
N LEU A 129 7.18 5.38 -10.84
CA LEU A 129 7.21 6.65 -10.10
C LEU A 129 7.10 7.85 -11.05
N ARG A 130 7.84 7.84 -12.16
CA ARG A 130 7.77 8.91 -13.18
C ARG A 130 6.37 9.00 -13.81
N ALA A 131 5.72 7.88 -14.08
CA ALA A 131 4.35 7.86 -14.60
C ALA A 131 3.38 8.45 -13.58
N ALA A 132 3.45 8.04 -12.32
CA ALA A 132 2.61 8.56 -11.24
C ALA A 132 2.79 10.08 -11.03
N TYR A 133 4.03 10.58 -11.11
CA TYR A 133 4.32 12.01 -11.00
C TYR A 133 3.76 12.84 -12.17
N ARG A 134 3.70 12.27 -13.37
CA ARG A 134 3.20 12.94 -14.58
C ARG A 134 1.68 12.90 -14.73
N ASP A 135 1.01 11.98 -14.07
CA ASP A 135 -0.46 11.91 -14.09
C ASP A 135 -1.04 12.94 -13.12
N PHE A 136 -1.47 14.07 -13.65
CA PHE A 136 -1.99 15.20 -12.88
C PHE A 136 -3.19 14.79 -11.98
N ARG A 137 -3.95 13.76 -12.36
CA ARG A 137 -5.11 13.27 -11.61
C ARG A 137 -4.75 12.68 -10.25
N ILE A 138 -3.53 12.13 -10.11
CA ILE A 138 -3.09 11.41 -8.92
C ILE A 138 -1.78 11.94 -8.32
N ALA A 139 -1.02 12.74 -9.06
CA ALA A 139 0.34 13.13 -8.69
C ALA A 139 0.42 13.76 -7.29
N ALA A 140 -0.47 14.72 -6.99
CA ALA A 140 -0.48 15.42 -5.72
C ALA A 140 -0.75 14.47 -4.54
N ASP A 141 -1.80 13.65 -4.63
CA ASP A 141 -2.18 12.71 -3.59
C ASP A 141 -1.14 11.60 -3.42
N PHE A 142 -0.61 11.07 -4.52
CA PHE A 142 0.40 10.03 -4.48
C PHE A 142 1.69 10.52 -3.82
N VAL A 143 2.22 11.68 -4.23
CA VAL A 143 3.43 12.27 -3.62
C VAL A 143 3.19 12.62 -2.15
N ALA A 144 2.02 13.16 -1.79
CA ALA A 144 1.66 13.48 -0.41
C ALA A 144 1.47 12.23 0.47
N SER A 145 1.15 11.08 -0.12
CA SER A 145 1.00 9.82 0.60
C SER A 145 2.32 9.23 1.08
N LEU A 146 3.44 9.53 0.43
CA LEU A 146 4.76 9.00 0.79
C LEU A 146 5.26 9.56 2.12
N ALA A 147 6.07 8.77 2.84
CA ALA A 147 6.74 9.21 4.05
C ALA A 147 7.76 10.33 3.74
N VAL A 148 7.93 11.28 4.66
CA VAL A 148 8.80 12.45 4.51
C VAL A 148 10.03 12.29 5.40
N ALA A 149 11.21 12.38 4.82
CA ALA A 149 12.47 12.28 5.53
C ALA A 149 12.56 13.29 6.68
N GLY A 150 12.98 12.85 7.86
CA GLY A 150 13.12 13.68 9.05
C GLY A 150 11.80 14.22 9.64
N ALA A 151 10.63 13.77 9.12
CA ALA A 151 9.36 14.35 9.54
C ALA A 151 8.27 13.32 9.87
N ASP A 152 8.00 12.35 9.01
CA ASP A 152 6.90 11.41 9.24
C ASP A 152 7.12 10.02 8.63
N GLY A 153 6.22 9.11 8.98
CA GLY A 153 6.18 7.75 8.44
C GLY A 153 7.42 6.91 8.77
N THR A 154 7.72 5.95 7.91
CA THR A 154 8.83 5.01 8.13
C THR A 154 10.23 5.62 8.00
N ILE A 155 10.34 6.86 7.56
CA ILE A 155 11.60 7.62 7.47
C ILE A 155 11.63 8.86 8.35
N ALA A 156 10.75 8.96 9.35
CA ALA A 156 10.69 10.07 10.30
C ALA A 156 12.03 10.34 11.01
N HIS A 157 12.81 9.30 11.29
CA HIS A 157 14.10 9.37 11.97
C HIS A 157 15.29 9.14 11.01
N ARG A 158 15.06 9.19 9.71
CA ARG A 158 16.11 9.01 8.69
C ARG A 158 16.32 10.31 7.91
N LEU A 159 17.58 10.61 7.60
CA LEU A 159 17.98 11.78 6.80
C LEU A 159 17.65 13.14 7.45
N GLY A 160 17.21 13.17 8.71
CA GLY A 160 17.02 14.41 9.46
C GLY A 160 18.36 15.13 9.68
N GLY A 161 18.34 16.47 9.63
CA GLY A 161 19.55 17.28 9.77
C GLY A 161 20.54 17.21 8.62
N THR A 162 20.18 16.57 7.51
CA THR A 162 20.95 16.52 6.27
C THR A 162 20.30 17.39 5.19
N PRO A 163 20.96 17.65 4.04
CA PRO A 163 20.33 18.33 2.90
C PRO A 163 19.08 17.63 2.34
N ALA A 164 18.86 16.36 2.70
CA ALA A 164 17.68 15.58 2.30
C ALA A 164 16.49 15.75 3.25
N ASP A 165 16.69 16.38 4.43
CA ASP A 165 15.65 16.60 5.42
C ASP A 165 14.45 17.34 4.81
N ARG A 166 13.26 16.73 4.90
CA ARG A 166 11.99 17.18 4.29
C ARG A 166 11.95 17.29 2.76
N TYR A 167 13.08 17.06 2.07
CA TYR A 167 13.15 17.08 0.60
C TYR A 167 13.01 15.71 -0.03
N VAL A 168 13.12 14.63 0.75
CA VAL A 168 12.88 13.27 0.27
C VAL A 168 11.50 12.79 0.72
N ARG A 169 10.74 12.24 -0.22
CA ARG A 169 9.46 11.56 0.00
C ARG A 169 9.58 10.15 -0.56
N ALA A 170 9.49 9.13 0.31
CA ALA A 170 9.78 7.79 -0.12
C ALA A 170 8.97 6.73 0.63
N LYS A 171 8.92 5.55 0.02
CA LYS A 171 8.45 4.30 0.62
C LYS A 171 9.65 3.42 0.93
N THR A 172 9.71 2.89 2.13
CA THR A 172 10.68 1.87 2.55
C THR A 172 10.16 0.46 2.24
N GLY A 173 11.07 -0.47 2.05
CA GLY A 173 10.83 -1.91 2.11
C GLY A 173 11.90 -2.55 2.98
N THR A 174 11.49 -3.42 3.91
CA THR A 174 12.42 -4.15 4.78
C THR A 174 11.88 -5.56 4.98
N LEU A 175 12.68 -6.54 4.58
CA LEU A 175 12.50 -7.96 4.86
C LEU A 175 13.85 -8.52 5.31
N ASN A 176 13.88 -9.77 5.76
CA ASN A 176 15.16 -10.41 6.06
C ASN A 176 16.05 -10.40 4.83
N GLY A 177 17.26 -9.87 4.94
CA GLY A 177 18.21 -9.72 3.84
C GLY A 177 17.85 -8.69 2.76
N ILE A 178 16.75 -7.89 2.91
CA ILE A 178 16.31 -6.93 1.90
C ILE A 178 16.08 -5.56 2.53
N SER A 179 16.68 -4.53 1.90
CA SER A 179 16.45 -3.12 2.26
C SER A 179 16.17 -2.29 1.01
N CYS A 180 15.07 -1.56 1.00
CA CYS A 180 14.64 -0.78 -0.16
C CYS A 180 14.22 0.63 0.23
N LEU A 181 14.48 1.58 -0.67
CA LEU A 181 14.00 2.96 -0.57
C LEU A 181 13.71 3.48 -1.98
N SER A 182 12.47 3.89 -2.23
CA SER A 182 12.06 4.39 -3.55
C SER A 182 11.11 5.57 -3.40
N GLY A 183 11.26 6.58 -4.25
CA GLY A 183 10.45 7.79 -4.15
C GLY A 183 11.00 8.96 -4.95
N TYR A 184 10.87 10.14 -4.37
CA TYR A 184 11.27 11.41 -4.99
C TYR A 184 12.20 12.21 -4.08
N ALA A 185 13.22 12.80 -4.68
CA ALA A 185 14.10 13.75 -4.03
C ALA A 185 13.94 15.13 -4.69
N GLY A 186 13.45 16.10 -3.92
CA GLY A 186 13.38 17.49 -4.32
C GLY A 186 14.72 18.20 -4.10
N THR A 187 14.85 19.40 -4.63
CA THR A 187 15.98 20.29 -4.35
C THR A 187 15.55 21.43 -3.46
N PRO A 188 16.37 21.83 -2.47
CA PRO A 188 16.12 23.03 -1.70
C PRO A 188 15.96 24.25 -2.62
N LEU A 189 14.99 25.10 -2.29
CA LEU A 189 14.82 26.36 -3.01
C LEU A 189 16.02 27.24 -2.72
N SER A 190 16.65 27.72 -3.79
CA SER A 190 17.72 28.70 -3.73
C SER A 190 17.37 29.84 -4.70
N SER A 191 17.57 31.08 -4.27
CA SER A 191 17.36 32.25 -5.11
C SER A 191 18.26 32.29 -6.35
N GLN A 192 19.29 31.46 -6.38
CA GLN A 192 20.29 31.39 -7.45
C GLN A 192 20.12 30.19 -8.39
N GLN A 193 19.17 29.26 -8.10
CA GLN A 193 18.96 28.08 -8.91
C GLN A 193 17.52 28.00 -9.44
N PRO A 194 17.34 27.58 -10.70
CA PRO A 194 16.00 27.38 -11.24
C PRO A 194 15.30 26.25 -10.47
N ILE A 195 13.99 26.40 -10.27
CA ILE A 195 13.13 25.34 -9.73
C ILE A 195 13.20 24.13 -10.67
N ARG A 196 13.65 23.00 -10.18
CA ARG A 196 13.72 21.74 -10.92
C ARG A 196 12.65 20.76 -10.43
N PRO A 197 12.08 19.94 -11.33
CA PRO A 197 11.22 18.84 -10.91
C PRO A 197 12.03 17.88 -10.01
N PRO A 198 11.38 17.20 -9.07
CA PRO A 198 12.06 16.23 -8.20
C PRO A 198 12.60 15.06 -9.03
N LEU A 199 13.68 14.48 -8.57
CA LEU A 199 14.26 13.26 -9.12
C LEU A 199 13.49 12.05 -8.58
N ALA A 200 13.00 11.18 -9.46
CA ALA A 200 12.51 9.86 -9.06
C ALA A 200 13.70 8.91 -8.87
N PHE A 201 13.74 8.18 -7.77
CA PHE A 201 14.81 7.24 -7.48
C PHE A 201 14.27 5.92 -6.93
N SER A 202 15.06 4.85 -7.07
CA SER A 202 14.81 3.54 -6.48
C SER A 202 16.14 2.89 -6.12
N ILE A 203 16.26 2.48 -4.85
CA ILE A 203 17.39 1.76 -4.30
C ILE A 203 16.83 0.43 -3.78
N LEU A 204 17.31 -0.68 -4.34
CA LEU A 204 16.90 -2.03 -3.98
C LEU A 204 18.17 -2.81 -3.63
N VAL A 205 18.30 -3.22 -2.38
CA VAL A 205 19.45 -3.95 -1.87
C VAL A 205 18.97 -5.31 -1.39
N ASN A 206 19.61 -6.37 -1.85
CA ASN A 206 19.41 -7.74 -1.41
C ASN A 206 20.66 -8.24 -0.69
N ASP A 207 20.52 -9.35 0.02
CA ASP A 207 21.61 -10.02 0.74
C ASP A 207 22.32 -9.09 1.75
N VAL A 208 21.49 -8.27 2.45
CA VAL A 208 21.98 -7.40 3.54
C VAL A 208 22.17 -8.28 4.78
N ASP A 209 23.39 -8.37 5.29
CA ASP A 209 23.67 -9.01 6.57
C ASP A 209 22.96 -8.24 7.71
N GLU A 210 22.41 -8.97 8.70
CA GLU A 210 21.68 -8.37 9.84
C GLU A 210 22.54 -7.47 10.74
N ALA A 211 23.86 -7.41 10.49
CA ALA A 211 24.83 -6.66 11.30
C ALA A 211 24.88 -5.14 11.01
N GLY A 212 24.01 -4.59 10.16
CA GLY A 212 24.06 -3.19 9.71
C GLY A 212 22.76 -2.41 9.86
N GLY A 213 21.88 -2.77 10.83
CA GLY A 213 20.64 -2.06 11.13
C GLY A 213 20.77 -1.05 12.27
#